data_f7485ac9e3beb23e09c50cc2e1ead33e
#
_entry.id   f7485ac9e3beb23e09c50cc2e1ead33e
#
_cell.length_a   1.000
_cell.length_b   1.000
_cell.length_c   1.000
_cell.angle_alpha   90.00
_cell.angle_beta   90.00
_cell.angle_gamma   90.00
#
_symmetry.space_group_name_H-M   'P 1'
#
loop_
_entity.id
_entity.type
_entity.pdbx_description
1 polymer ?
#
loop_
_entity_poly.entity_id
_entity_poly.type
_entity_poly.pdbx_seq_one_letter_code
_entity_poly.pdbx_strand_id
1 'polypeptide(L)'
;MVALNFIWNSNEVLASFGTFQLRYYSLMFIVAFSLGWYLTKKIYLNEGKTVQQLDTLFVYTAVATLVGARLGDCFFYNWDYFKDHLLEIFLPIKEKAGGGWQLTGFSGLASHGAAVGIIIAMLLYVRKYKDIKLPWILDRVVIPITIGGMFVRFGNFFNSEINGKIVSDQYPLGVKFVQNGMLSPQRAMALTEQTDAQEAYKLITHDPRFAEVLASIPYQHPAQLYEAFGYFCLFWVLWYVYWKTDKKEQPYFIFGLFLVLLWSIRFAVEFVKESQGGFESTLGLLSTGQWLSIPFIIAGFYLLFRKKVSKL
;
A
#
# COMPACT_ATOMS: atom_id res chain seq x y z
N MET A 1 -18.57 13.32 -24.84
CA MET A 1 -18.17 13.21 -23.41
C MET A 1 -16.93 14.08 -23.24
N VAL A 2 -16.92 15.04 -22.33
CA VAL A 2 -15.72 15.89 -22.10
C VAL A 2 -14.68 15.02 -21.44
N ALA A 3 -13.50 14.86 -22.04
CA ALA A 3 -12.39 14.14 -21.43
C ALA A 3 -11.88 14.96 -20.22
N LEU A 4 -11.85 14.33 -19.06
CA LEU A 4 -11.29 14.90 -17.82
C LEU A 4 -9.79 14.56 -17.69
N ASN A 5 -9.10 14.55 -18.84
CA ASN A 5 -7.68 14.27 -18.89
C ASN A 5 -6.88 15.38 -18.21
N PHE A 6 -5.87 15.02 -17.43
CA PHE A 6 -5.02 16.00 -16.81
C PHE A 6 -3.54 15.58 -16.80
N ILE A 7 -2.67 16.56 -16.68
CA ILE A 7 -1.24 16.37 -16.56
C ILE A 7 -0.90 16.35 -15.08
N TRP A 8 -0.25 15.27 -14.65
CA TRP A 8 0.20 15.09 -13.28
C TRP A 8 1.71 15.27 -13.17
N ASN A 9 2.11 16.36 -12.55
CA ASN A 9 3.50 16.70 -12.27
C ASN A 9 3.61 17.07 -10.79
N SER A 10 3.48 16.08 -9.90
CA SER A 10 3.55 16.30 -8.47
C SER A 10 4.99 16.25 -7.99
N ASN A 11 5.39 17.22 -7.19
CA ASN A 11 6.59 17.07 -6.38
C ASN A 11 6.31 16.02 -5.29
N GLU A 12 7.18 15.02 -5.17
CA GLU A 12 7.07 14.01 -4.10
C GLU A 12 7.29 14.63 -2.72
N VAL A 13 8.01 15.76 -2.63
CA VAL A 13 8.37 16.45 -1.40
C VAL A 13 7.36 17.54 -1.10
N LEU A 14 6.67 17.42 0.05
CA LEU A 14 5.76 18.42 0.56
C LEU A 14 6.50 19.62 1.18
N ALA A 15 7.53 19.33 1.99
CA ALA A 15 8.34 20.35 2.66
C ALA A 15 9.75 19.83 2.98
N SER A 16 10.73 20.75 2.97
CA SER A 16 12.12 20.45 3.31
C SER A 16 12.55 21.26 4.52
N PHE A 17 13.12 20.61 5.51
CA PHE A 17 13.65 21.18 6.74
C PHE A 17 15.14 20.81 6.86
N GLY A 18 16.01 21.55 6.20
CA GLY A 18 17.43 21.20 6.06
C GLY A 18 17.61 19.88 5.30
N THR A 19 18.21 18.89 5.91
CA THR A 19 18.39 17.53 5.33
C THR A 19 17.15 16.66 5.41
N PHE A 20 16.16 17.02 6.22
CA PHE A 20 14.92 16.25 6.38
C PHE A 20 13.88 16.68 5.34
N GLN A 21 13.39 15.72 4.57
CA GLN A 21 12.33 15.94 3.58
C GLN A 21 11.05 15.24 4.01
N LEU A 22 9.99 16.00 4.20
CA LEU A 22 8.65 15.46 4.39
C LEU A 22 8.02 15.17 3.04
N ARG A 23 7.77 13.91 2.73
CA ARG A 23 7.15 13.46 1.48
C ARG A 23 5.65 13.26 1.64
N TYR A 24 4.88 13.51 0.58
CA TYR A 24 3.44 13.21 0.54
C TYR A 24 3.13 11.76 0.89
N TYR A 25 3.96 10.82 0.41
CA TYR A 25 3.80 9.40 0.74
C TYR A 25 3.87 9.14 2.25
N SER A 26 4.84 9.73 2.94
CA SER A 26 4.97 9.64 4.40
C SER A 26 3.78 10.28 5.13
N LEU A 27 3.28 11.41 4.61
CA LEU A 27 2.09 12.05 5.17
C LEU A 27 0.85 11.14 5.04
N MET A 28 0.67 10.46 3.90
CA MET A 28 -0.44 9.52 3.72
C MET A 28 -0.37 8.37 4.72
N PHE A 29 0.81 7.88 5.06
CA PHE A 29 0.97 6.89 6.13
C PHE A 29 0.58 7.45 7.51
N ILE A 30 1.02 8.67 7.84
CA ILE A 30 0.65 9.30 9.12
C ILE A 30 -0.87 9.42 9.22
N VAL A 31 -1.55 9.87 8.16
CA VAL A 31 -3.01 9.98 8.12
C VAL A 31 -3.66 8.59 8.24
N ALA A 32 -3.17 7.59 7.50
CA ALA A 32 -3.67 6.23 7.53
C ALA A 32 -3.60 5.61 8.93
N PHE A 33 -2.45 5.74 9.60
CA PHE A 33 -2.25 5.21 10.95
C PHE A 33 -3.07 5.97 12.00
N SER A 34 -3.11 7.31 11.93
CA SER A 34 -3.86 8.14 12.88
C SER A 34 -5.36 7.86 12.78
N LEU A 35 -5.89 7.84 11.55
CA LEU A 35 -7.29 7.53 11.31
C LEU A 35 -7.60 6.07 11.65
N GLY A 36 -6.71 5.15 11.31
CA GLY A 36 -6.80 3.74 11.66
C GLY A 36 -6.91 3.52 13.16
N TRP A 37 -6.05 4.18 13.95
CA TRP A 37 -6.11 4.14 15.42
C TRP A 37 -7.43 4.72 15.95
N TYR A 38 -7.83 5.87 15.43
CA TYR A 38 -9.08 6.52 15.86
C TYR A 38 -10.32 5.66 15.60
N LEU A 39 -10.44 5.07 14.42
CA LEU A 39 -11.55 4.20 14.05
C LEU A 39 -11.55 2.91 14.87
N THR A 40 -10.38 2.30 15.08
CA THR A 40 -10.26 1.12 15.91
C THR A 40 -10.59 1.41 17.36
N LYS A 41 -10.22 2.59 17.88
CA LYS A 41 -10.61 3.04 19.22
C LYS A 41 -12.13 3.09 19.39
N LYS A 42 -12.86 3.63 18.41
CA LYS A 42 -14.33 3.63 18.43
C LYS A 42 -14.90 2.22 18.54
N ILE A 43 -14.35 1.27 17.77
CA ILE A 43 -14.78 -0.13 17.75
C ILE A 43 -14.49 -0.78 19.12
N TYR A 44 -13.27 -0.62 19.66
CA TYR A 44 -12.85 -1.19 20.92
C TYR A 44 -13.72 -0.72 22.08
N LEU A 45 -13.93 0.59 22.18
CA LEU A 45 -14.75 1.17 23.24
C LEU A 45 -16.22 0.74 23.13
N ASN A 46 -16.75 0.65 21.92
CA ASN A 46 -18.13 0.16 21.68
C ASN A 46 -18.33 -1.31 22.13
N GLU A 47 -17.27 -2.11 22.13
CA GLU A 47 -17.31 -3.52 22.55
C GLU A 47 -16.70 -3.75 23.95
N GLY A 48 -16.60 -2.68 24.77
CA GLY A 48 -16.11 -2.77 26.15
C GLY A 48 -14.63 -3.12 26.27
N LYS A 49 -13.83 -2.92 25.22
CA LYS A 49 -12.38 -3.10 25.25
C LYS A 49 -11.67 -1.80 25.64
N THR A 50 -10.46 -1.91 26.17
CA THR A 50 -9.71 -0.76 26.68
C THR A 50 -8.80 -0.14 25.63
N VAL A 51 -8.51 1.17 25.79
CA VAL A 51 -7.52 1.86 24.95
C VAL A 51 -6.13 1.24 25.11
N GLN A 52 -5.78 0.76 26.30
CA GLN A 52 -4.51 0.08 26.55
C GLN A 52 -4.38 -1.22 25.71
N GLN A 53 -5.47 -1.98 25.53
CA GLN A 53 -5.47 -3.13 24.64
C GLN A 53 -5.23 -2.70 23.19
N LEU A 54 -5.89 -1.63 22.74
CA LEU A 54 -5.67 -1.07 21.41
C LEU A 54 -4.22 -0.61 21.21
N ASP A 55 -3.66 0.16 22.14
CA ASP A 55 -2.27 0.64 22.04
C ASP A 55 -1.27 -0.50 21.97
N THR A 56 -1.53 -1.58 22.75
CA THR A 56 -0.71 -2.78 22.67
C THR A 56 -0.82 -3.43 21.28
N LEU A 57 -2.01 -3.53 20.69
CA LEU A 57 -2.17 -4.05 19.33
C LEU A 57 -1.41 -3.20 18.32
N PHE A 58 -1.53 -1.88 18.43
CA PHE A 58 -0.89 -0.93 17.54
C PHE A 58 0.64 -1.08 17.59
N VAL A 59 1.22 -1.12 18.79
CA VAL A 59 2.67 -1.33 18.97
C VAL A 59 3.09 -2.69 18.42
N TYR A 60 2.36 -3.76 18.72
CA TYR A 60 2.68 -5.11 18.24
C TYR A 60 2.69 -5.17 16.71
N THR A 61 1.66 -4.62 16.08
CA THR A 61 1.56 -4.64 14.61
C THR A 61 2.57 -3.72 13.95
N ALA A 62 2.86 -2.53 14.51
CA ALA A 62 3.85 -1.60 13.98
C ALA A 62 5.26 -2.20 14.04
N VAL A 63 5.68 -2.72 15.19
CA VAL A 63 6.98 -3.37 15.37
C VAL A 63 7.09 -4.59 14.46
N ALA A 64 6.07 -5.44 14.44
CA ALA A 64 6.07 -6.64 13.60
C ALA A 64 6.09 -6.34 12.11
N THR A 65 5.46 -5.26 11.67
CA THR A 65 5.52 -4.80 10.27
C THR A 65 6.94 -4.42 9.89
N LEU A 66 7.60 -3.59 10.71
CA LEU A 66 8.97 -3.13 10.42
C LEU A 66 9.97 -4.27 10.47
N VAL A 67 9.95 -5.06 11.55
CA VAL A 67 10.86 -6.19 11.74
C VAL A 67 10.61 -7.26 10.68
N GLY A 68 9.35 -7.61 10.45
CA GLY A 68 8.98 -8.62 9.45
C GLY A 68 9.35 -8.18 8.03
N ALA A 69 9.08 -6.92 7.66
CA ALA A 69 9.45 -6.39 6.35
C ALA A 69 10.97 -6.43 6.13
N ARG A 70 11.74 -6.04 7.16
CA ARG A 70 13.21 -6.06 7.11
C ARG A 70 13.77 -7.48 7.01
N LEU A 71 13.33 -8.38 7.88
CA LEU A 71 13.77 -9.77 7.85
C LEU A 71 13.37 -10.46 6.54
N GLY A 72 12.16 -10.18 6.05
CA GLY A 72 11.70 -10.69 4.77
C GLY A 72 12.59 -10.24 3.60
N ASP A 73 13.01 -8.99 3.56
CA ASP A 73 13.93 -8.48 2.57
C ASP A 73 15.30 -9.16 2.68
N CYS A 74 15.87 -9.18 3.89
CA CYS A 74 17.19 -9.75 4.13
C CYS A 74 17.26 -11.26 3.80
N PHE A 75 16.26 -12.04 4.21
CA PHE A 75 16.31 -13.50 4.06
C PHE A 75 15.85 -14.01 2.70
N PHE A 76 14.88 -13.35 2.05
CA PHE A 76 14.29 -13.86 0.82
C PHE A 76 14.81 -13.17 -0.44
N TYR A 77 15.27 -11.91 -0.35
CA TYR A 77 15.67 -11.16 -1.54
C TYR A 77 17.16 -10.82 -1.59
N ASN A 78 17.80 -10.60 -0.44
CA ASN A 78 19.16 -10.08 -0.38
C ASN A 78 20.08 -10.91 0.53
N TRP A 79 19.78 -12.22 0.72
CA TRP A 79 20.55 -13.09 1.62
C TRP A 79 22.04 -13.17 1.25
N ASP A 80 22.38 -13.19 -0.05
CA ASP A 80 23.78 -13.25 -0.50
C ASP A 80 24.63 -12.07 -0.01
N TYR A 81 24.03 -10.92 0.20
CA TYR A 81 24.67 -9.77 0.81
C TYR A 81 24.67 -9.85 2.35
N PHE A 82 23.50 -10.12 2.95
CA PHE A 82 23.34 -10.02 4.41
C PHE A 82 24.00 -11.17 5.19
N LYS A 83 24.25 -12.33 4.58
CA LYS A 83 25.01 -13.42 5.23
C LYS A 83 26.41 -12.99 5.70
N ASP A 84 27.04 -12.03 5.00
CA ASP A 84 28.34 -11.49 5.31
C ASP A 84 28.27 -10.16 6.09
N HIS A 85 27.07 -9.57 6.22
CA HIS A 85 26.81 -8.27 6.88
C HIS A 85 25.71 -8.36 7.94
N LEU A 86 25.79 -9.32 8.86
CA LEU A 86 24.72 -9.63 9.82
C LEU A 86 24.30 -8.45 10.71
N LEU A 87 25.20 -7.53 11.04
CA LEU A 87 24.87 -6.35 11.84
C LEU A 87 23.93 -5.40 11.09
N GLU A 88 24.03 -5.32 9.80
CA GLU A 88 23.19 -4.47 8.94
C GLU A 88 21.74 -4.98 8.85
N ILE A 89 21.46 -6.23 9.22
CA ILE A 89 20.09 -6.76 9.32
C ILE A 89 19.31 -5.99 10.39
N PHE A 90 19.92 -5.75 11.53
CA PHE A 90 19.26 -5.18 12.72
C PHE A 90 19.52 -3.69 12.92
N LEU A 91 20.61 -3.16 12.36
CA LEU A 91 21.01 -1.76 12.52
C LEU A 91 20.86 -1.01 11.19
N PRO A 92 20.44 0.27 11.25
CA PRO A 92 20.28 1.11 10.04
C PRO A 92 21.64 1.68 9.56
N ILE A 93 22.65 0.84 9.49
CA ILE A 93 24.04 1.19 9.16
C ILE A 93 24.50 0.40 7.94
N LYS A 94 25.52 0.90 7.26
CA LYS A 94 26.23 0.22 6.17
C LYS A 94 27.73 0.34 6.37
N GLU A 95 28.45 -0.76 6.10
CA GLU A 95 29.90 -0.76 6.14
C GLU A 95 30.49 0.03 4.96
N LYS A 96 31.50 0.88 5.23
CA LYS A 96 32.19 1.65 4.19
C LYS A 96 33.34 0.84 3.60
N ALA A 97 33.61 0.99 2.32
CA ALA A 97 34.70 0.33 1.62
C ALA A 97 36.12 0.61 2.22
N GLY A 98 36.28 1.65 3.02
CA GLY A 98 37.51 2.00 3.73
C GLY A 98 37.52 1.69 5.23
N GLY A 99 36.53 0.91 5.70
CA GLY A 99 36.31 0.63 7.13
C GLY A 99 35.46 1.70 7.81
N GLY A 100 34.77 1.30 8.90
CA GLY A 100 33.85 2.14 9.64
C GLY A 100 32.41 2.05 9.12
N TRP A 101 31.47 2.73 9.80
CA TRP A 101 30.04 2.62 9.61
C TRP A 101 29.43 3.95 9.15
N GLN A 102 28.40 3.86 8.32
CA GLN A 102 27.57 5.01 7.91
C GLN A 102 26.11 4.73 8.25
N LEU A 103 25.44 5.69 8.84
CA LEU A 103 23.99 5.63 9.06
C LEU A 103 23.29 5.86 7.72
N THR A 104 22.58 4.84 7.22
CA THR A 104 21.90 4.87 5.91
C THR A 104 20.38 4.75 6.02
N GLY A 105 19.87 4.45 7.22
CA GLY A 105 18.50 4.03 7.40
C GLY A 105 18.29 2.57 6.96
N PHE A 106 17.06 2.07 7.11
CA PHE A 106 16.69 0.76 6.57
C PHE A 106 16.24 0.93 5.11
N SER A 107 17.00 0.37 4.20
CA SER A 107 16.63 0.18 2.79
C SER A 107 16.29 -1.29 2.56
N GLY A 108 15.31 -1.55 1.67
CA GLY A 108 14.80 -2.90 1.44
C GLY A 108 13.78 -3.34 2.50
N LEU A 109 12.51 -3.37 2.10
CA LEU A 109 11.38 -3.78 2.94
C LEU A 109 10.46 -4.68 2.12
N ALA A 110 10.34 -5.97 2.52
CA ALA A 110 9.51 -6.94 1.83
C ALA A 110 8.10 -7.01 2.44
N SER A 111 7.08 -6.76 1.64
CA SER A 111 5.67 -6.80 2.08
C SER A 111 5.23 -8.19 2.59
N HIS A 112 5.76 -9.25 2.01
CA HIS A 112 5.49 -10.63 2.46
C HIS A 112 6.01 -10.88 3.87
N GLY A 113 7.21 -10.39 4.19
CA GLY A 113 7.77 -10.46 5.53
C GLY A 113 6.94 -9.66 6.54
N ALA A 114 6.46 -8.47 6.17
CA ALA A 114 5.53 -7.69 6.99
C ALA A 114 4.24 -8.46 7.29
N ALA A 115 3.65 -9.12 6.28
CA ALA A 115 2.43 -9.91 6.46
C ALA A 115 2.62 -11.07 7.45
N VAL A 116 3.71 -11.82 7.33
CA VAL A 116 4.08 -12.88 8.29
C VAL A 116 4.27 -12.31 9.69
N GLY A 117 5.00 -11.19 9.82
CA GLY A 117 5.20 -10.50 11.09
C GLY A 117 3.88 -10.11 11.76
N ILE A 118 2.95 -9.50 11.01
CA ILE A 118 1.62 -9.11 11.52
C ILE A 118 0.83 -10.32 12.00
N ILE A 119 0.85 -11.44 11.27
CA ILE A 119 0.18 -12.68 11.70
C ILE A 119 0.73 -13.14 13.05
N ILE A 120 2.06 -13.19 13.20
CA ILE A 120 2.72 -13.54 14.46
C ILE A 120 2.31 -12.58 15.58
N ALA A 121 2.34 -11.27 15.32
CA ALA A 121 1.93 -10.26 16.29
C ALA A 121 0.49 -10.45 16.77
N MET A 122 -0.44 -10.74 15.86
CA MET A 122 -1.83 -11.01 16.24
C MET A 122 -1.97 -12.28 17.09
N LEU A 123 -1.21 -13.34 16.79
CA LEU A 123 -1.20 -14.54 17.61
C LEU A 123 -0.63 -14.28 19.01
N LEU A 124 0.42 -13.48 19.14
CA LEU A 124 0.99 -13.06 20.41
C LEU A 124 0.02 -12.17 21.18
N TYR A 125 -0.66 -11.25 20.49
CA TYR A 125 -1.65 -10.36 21.08
C TYR A 125 -2.83 -11.12 21.69
N VAL A 126 -3.42 -12.09 20.99
CA VAL A 126 -4.53 -12.91 21.53
C VAL A 126 -4.08 -13.88 22.63
N ARG A 127 -2.79 -14.23 22.68
CA ARG A 127 -2.22 -14.96 23.81
C ARG A 127 -2.13 -14.11 25.07
N LYS A 128 -1.80 -12.82 24.91
CA LYS A 128 -1.71 -11.87 26.03
C LYS A 128 -3.09 -11.52 26.57
N TYR A 129 -4.07 -11.24 25.69
CA TYR A 129 -5.42 -10.83 26.06
C TYR A 129 -6.41 -11.97 25.80
N LYS A 130 -6.65 -12.81 26.84
CA LYS A 130 -7.50 -14.01 26.75
C LYS A 130 -8.98 -13.73 26.46
N ASP A 131 -9.43 -12.52 26.74
CA ASP A 131 -10.77 -12.01 26.45
C ASP A 131 -10.94 -11.58 24.97
N ILE A 132 -9.87 -11.55 24.19
CA ILE A 132 -9.87 -11.24 22.76
C ILE A 132 -9.50 -12.48 21.97
N LYS A 133 -10.39 -12.91 21.07
CA LYS A 133 -10.19 -14.05 20.19
C LYS A 133 -9.72 -13.60 18.81
N LEU A 134 -8.95 -14.46 18.13
CA LEU A 134 -8.44 -14.16 16.79
C LEU A 134 -9.56 -13.78 15.78
N PRO A 135 -10.71 -14.49 15.69
CA PRO A 135 -11.79 -14.06 14.80
C PRO A 135 -12.29 -12.66 15.11
N TRP A 136 -12.40 -12.31 16.39
CA TRP A 136 -12.88 -11.01 16.82
C TRP A 136 -11.96 -9.90 16.29
N ILE A 137 -10.65 -10.05 16.49
CA ILE A 137 -9.72 -9.00 16.08
C ILE A 137 -9.64 -8.88 14.55
N LEU A 138 -9.63 -10.01 13.81
CA LEU A 138 -9.60 -10.00 12.36
C LEU A 138 -10.82 -9.27 11.77
N ASP A 139 -12.02 -9.53 12.30
CA ASP A 139 -13.24 -8.84 11.86
C ASP A 139 -13.23 -7.33 12.12
N ARG A 140 -12.46 -6.84 13.10
CA ARG A 140 -12.43 -5.41 13.48
C ARG A 140 -11.32 -4.64 12.78
N VAL A 141 -10.12 -5.22 12.70
CA VAL A 141 -8.95 -4.50 12.12
C VAL A 141 -9.05 -4.30 10.63
N VAL A 142 -9.77 -5.16 9.90
CA VAL A 142 -9.92 -4.99 8.45
C VAL A 142 -10.72 -3.74 8.06
N ILE A 143 -11.58 -3.24 8.95
CA ILE A 143 -12.36 -2.02 8.70
C ILE A 143 -11.42 -0.80 8.55
N PRO A 144 -10.59 -0.43 9.54
CA PRO A 144 -9.66 0.69 9.39
C PRO A 144 -8.55 0.40 8.36
N ILE A 145 -8.17 -0.86 8.13
CA ILE A 145 -7.16 -1.21 7.12
C ILE A 145 -7.60 -0.79 5.72
N THR A 146 -8.89 -0.87 5.38
CA THR A 146 -9.37 -0.47 4.06
C THR A 146 -9.18 1.03 3.81
N ILE A 147 -9.50 1.87 4.79
CA ILE A 147 -9.28 3.31 4.66
C ILE A 147 -7.79 3.65 4.67
N GLY A 148 -7.00 2.93 5.45
CA GLY A 148 -5.54 3.02 5.42
C GLY A 148 -4.98 2.68 4.03
N GLY A 149 -5.46 1.59 3.42
CA GLY A 149 -5.11 1.20 2.06
C GLY A 149 -5.44 2.28 1.02
N MET A 150 -6.56 2.97 1.16
CA MET A 150 -6.92 4.11 0.30
C MET A 150 -5.83 5.21 0.35
N PHE A 151 -5.39 5.60 1.55
CA PHE A 151 -4.34 6.62 1.69
C PHE A 151 -2.99 6.16 1.14
N VAL A 152 -2.64 4.88 1.29
CA VAL A 152 -1.44 4.32 0.64
C VAL A 152 -1.53 4.45 -0.88
N ARG A 153 -2.71 4.21 -1.48
CA ARG A 153 -2.91 4.40 -2.94
C ARG A 153 -2.81 5.86 -3.37
N PHE A 154 -3.26 6.80 -2.56
CA PHE A 154 -2.99 8.22 -2.80
C PHE A 154 -1.48 8.52 -2.72
N GLY A 155 -0.76 7.92 -1.77
CA GLY A 155 0.70 8.02 -1.70
C GLY A 155 1.38 7.53 -2.99
N ASN A 156 0.98 6.36 -3.51
CA ASN A 156 1.48 5.85 -4.79
C ASN A 156 1.17 6.82 -5.96
N PHE A 157 -0.01 7.44 -5.95
CA PHE A 157 -0.38 8.42 -6.96
C PHE A 157 0.51 9.67 -6.90
N PHE A 158 0.79 10.21 -5.70
CA PHE A 158 1.72 11.33 -5.53
C PHE A 158 3.12 11.00 -6.02
N ASN A 159 3.58 9.77 -5.83
CA ASN A 159 4.88 9.30 -6.32
C ASN A 159 4.87 8.91 -7.81
N SER A 160 3.74 9.04 -8.52
CA SER A 160 3.61 8.60 -9.92
C SER A 160 4.01 7.14 -10.15
N GLU A 161 3.80 6.26 -9.17
CA GLU A 161 4.17 4.85 -9.22
C GLU A 161 2.93 3.93 -9.31
N ILE A 162 3.12 2.71 -9.83
CA ILE A 162 2.05 1.70 -9.98
C ILE A 162 0.95 2.21 -10.94
N ASN A 163 1.34 2.85 -12.04
CA ASN A 163 0.44 3.35 -13.06
C ASN A 163 -0.27 2.22 -13.81
N GLY A 164 -1.33 2.57 -14.52
CA GLY A 164 -2.01 1.65 -15.41
C GLY A 164 -1.48 1.70 -16.83
N LYS A 165 -2.08 0.88 -17.69
CA LYS A 165 -1.74 0.77 -19.11
C LYS A 165 -1.95 2.09 -19.84
N ILE A 166 -1.22 2.28 -20.93
CA ILE A 166 -1.37 3.42 -21.82
C ILE A 166 -2.79 3.42 -22.44
N VAL A 167 -3.37 4.61 -22.52
CA VAL A 167 -4.67 4.88 -23.10
C VAL A 167 -4.59 5.94 -24.18
N SER A 168 -5.63 6.05 -25.00
CA SER A 168 -5.74 7.11 -26.00
C SER A 168 -5.96 8.48 -25.33
N ASP A 169 -5.61 9.55 -26.05
CA ASP A 169 -5.80 10.92 -25.60
C ASP A 169 -7.29 11.29 -25.38
N GLN A 170 -8.20 10.50 -25.95
CA GLN A 170 -9.65 10.68 -25.80
C GLN A 170 -10.22 9.91 -24.60
N TYR A 171 -9.41 9.12 -23.88
CA TYR A 171 -9.89 8.36 -22.72
C TYR A 171 -10.30 9.31 -21.59
N PRO A 172 -11.53 9.20 -21.04
CA PRO A 172 -12.10 10.25 -20.17
C PRO A 172 -11.38 10.50 -18.84
N LEU A 173 -10.56 9.56 -18.39
CA LEU A 173 -9.86 9.63 -17.10
C LEU A 173 -8.34 9.40 -17.27
N GLY A 174 -7.81 9.69 -18.46
CA GLY A 174 -6.39 9.54 -18.73
C GLY A 174 -5.55 10.53 -17.94
N VAL A 175 -4.45 10.05 -17.35
CA VAL A 175 -3.47 10.89 -16.63
C VAL A 175 -2.13 10.79 -17.31
N LYS A 176 -1.54 11.94 -17.58
CA LYS A 176 -0.18 12.05 -18.12
C LYS A 176 0.78 12.23 -16.95
N PHE A 177 1.45 11.14 -16.55
CA PHE A 177 2.41 11.16 -15.44
C PHE A 177 3.77 11.62 -15.94
N VAL A 178 4.12 12.87 -15.70
CA VAL A 178 5.37 13.47 -16.21
C VAL A 178 6.60 12.88 -15.54
N GLN A 179 6.50 12.56 -14.25
CA GLN A 179 7.58 12.00 -13.43
C GLN A 179 7.52 10.47 -13.34
N ASN A 180 7.06 9.80 -14.37
CA ASN A 180 7.16 8.34 -14.42
C ASN A 180 8.45 7.92 -15.15
N GLY A 181 8.79 6.63 -15.08
CA GLY A 181 10.03 6.11 -15.66
C GLY A 181 10.25 6.35 -17.17
N MET A 182 9.27 6.87 -17.91
CA MET A 182 9.41 7.19 -19.34
C MET A 182 10.24 8.43 -19.59
N LEU A 183 10.19 9.42 -18.69
CA LEU A 183 11.05 10.58 -18.69
C LEU A 183 11.86 10.60 -17.40
N SER A 184 13.07 10.05 -17.45
CA SER A 184 13.95 10.02 -16.27
C SER A 184 14.37 11.42 -15.83
N PRO A 185 14.66 11.65 -14.53
CA PRO A 185 15.15 12.93 -14.03
C PRO A 185 16.38 13.45 -14.81
N GLN A 186 17.33 12.57 -15.11
CA GLN A 186 18.54 12.91 -15.87
C GLN A 186 18.20 13.39 -17.29
N ARG A 187 17.24 12.73 -17.96
CA ARG A 187 16.79 13.14 -19.29
C ARG A 187 16.04 14.46 -19.26
N ALA A 188 15.19 14.68 -18.26
CA ALA A 188 14.47 15.93 -18.07
C ALA A 188 15.47 17.11 -17.87
N MET A 189 16.44 16.95 -16.97
CA MET A 189 17.50 17.93 -16.73
C MET A 189 18.33 18.23 -17.98
N ALA A 190 18.72 17.18 -18.72
CA ALA A 190 19.49 17.35 -19.95
C ALA A 190 18.72 18.11 -21.05
N LEU A 191 17.41 17.85 -21.19
CA LEU A 191 16.55 18.51 -22.17
C LEU A 191 16.31 20.00 -21.85
N THR A 192 16.26 20.36 -20.58
CA THR A 192 15.94 21.70 -20.12
C THR A 192 17.13 22.50 -19.67
N GLU A 193 18.33 21.90 -19.68
CA GLU A 193 19.59 22.49 -19.17
C GLU A 193 19.49 22.90 -17.68
N GLN A 194 18.61 22.25 -16.92
CA GLN A 194 18.46 22.49 -15.49
C GLN A 194 19.34 21.53 -14.68
N THR A 195 19.76 21.98 -13.50
CA THR A 195 20.50 21.17 -12.52
C THR A 195 19.59 20.50 -11.50
N ASP A 196 18.34 20.93 -11.42
CA ASP A 196 17.32 20.38 -10.54
C ASP A 196 16.22 19.70 -11.35
N ALA A 197 15.88 18.47 -10.97
CA ALA A 197 14.89 17.66 -11.69
C ALA A 197 13.46 18.23 -11.59
N GLN A 198 13.10 18.84 -10.45
CA GLN A 198 11.76 19.39 -10.25
C GLN A 198 11.54 20.63 -11.12
N GLU A 199 12.54 21.50 -11.20
CA GLU A 199 12.49 22.66 -12.11
C GLU A 199 12.48 22.20 -13.58
N ALA A 200 13.24 21.15 -13.93
CA ALA A 200 13.20 20.56 -15.27
C ALA A 200 11.79 20.05 -15.63
N TYR A 201 11.15 19.29 -14.79
CA TYR A 201 9.79 18.78 -15.01
C TYR A 201 8.75 19.91 -15.06
N LYS A 202 8.92 20.96 -14.25
CA LYS A 202 8.07 22.14 -14.28
C LYS A 202 8.17 22.89 -15.61
N LEU A 203 9.37 23.08 -16.13
CA LEU A 203 9.58 23.68 -17.47
C LEU A 203 8.93 22.82 -18.55
N ILE A 204 9.15 21.50 -18.57
CA ILE A 204 8.55 20.60 -19.55
C ILE A 204 7.01 20.68 -19.52
N THR A 205 6.43 20.93 -18.36
CA THR A 205 4.97 20.98 -18.19
C THR A 205 4.37 22.32 -18.63
N HIS A 206 5.10 23.44 -18.47
CA HIS A 206 4.53 24.79 -18.61
C HIS A 206 5.14 25.63 -19.76
N ASP A 207 6.36 25.31 -20.22
CA ASP A 207 7.02 26.07 -21.26
C ASP A 207 6.70 25.51 -22.66
N PRO A 208 6.14 26.32 -23.57
CA PRO A 208 5.80 25.89 -24.94
C PRO A 208 6.95 25.26 -25.72
N ARG A 209 8.20 25.62 -25.40
CA ARG A 209 9.39 25.05 -26.07
C ARG A 209 9.47 23.52 -25.91
N PHE A 210 8.90 22.98 -24.86
CA PHE A 210 8.90 21.56 -24.56
C PHE A 210 7.57 20.86 -24.86
N ALA A 211 6.68 21.53 -25.62
CA ALA A 211 5.37 20.97 -25.94
C ALA A 211 5.44 19.59 -26.63
N GLU A 212 6.43 19.39 -27.52
CA GLU A 212 6.64 18.11 -28.19
C GLU A 212 7.09 17.01 -27.20
N VAL A 213 7.95 17.35 -26.24
CA VAL A 213 8.39 16.43 -25.18
C VAL A 213 7.20 16.04 -24.32
N LEU A 214 6.38 17.01 -23.91
CA LEU A 214 5.18 16.75 -23.13
C LEU A 214 4.14 15.93 -23.93
N ALA A 215 4.00 16.19 -25.24
CA ALA A 215 3.12 15.44 -26.11
C ALA A 215 3.56 13.97 -26.25
N SER A 216 4.86 13.70 -26.23
CA SER A 216 5.42 12.34 -26.30
C SER A 216 5.13 11.46 -25.08
N ILE A 217 4.77 12.06 -23.94
CA ILE A 217 4.38 11.31 -22.73
C ILE A 217 2.94 10.84 -22.90
N PRO A 218 2.67 9.51 -22.89
CA PRO A 218 1.33 8.99 -23.10
C PRO A 218 0.43 9.21 -21.88
N TYR A 219 -0.88 9.20 -22.13
CA TYR A 219 -1.86 9.08 -21.06
C TYR A 219 -1.92 7.63 -20.58
N GLN A 220 -2.12 7.45 -19.28
CA GLN A 220 -2.24 6.15 -18.63
C GLN A 220 -3.47 6.11 -17.71
N HIS A 221 -3.97 4.90 -17.43
CA HIS A 221 -4.96 4.72 -16.40
C HIS A 221 -4.38 5.11 -15.01
N PRO A 222 -5.05 5.95 -14.22
CA PRO A 222 -4.68 6.17 -12.83
C PRO A 222 -5.12 5.00 -11.95
N ALA A 223 -4.50 3.83 -12.12
CA ALA A 223 -4.87 2.58 -11.45
C ALA A 223 -4.89 2.72 -9.92
N GLN A 224 -4.02 3.57 -9.37
CA GLN A 224 -3.96 3.89 -7.94
C GLN A 224 -5.28 4.52 -7.46
N LEU A 225 -5.85 5.45 -8.24
CA LEU A 225 -7.11 6.13 -7.89
C LEU A 225 -8.32 5.18 -8.01
N TYR A 226 -8.28 4.22 -8.94
CA TYR A 226 -9.32 3.19 -9.02
C TYR A 226 -9.31 2.27 -7.80
N GLU A 227 -8.12 1.82 -7.37
CA GLU A 227 -7.98 1.06 -6.14
C GLU A 227 -8.38 1.89 -4.91
N ALA A 228 -7.96 3.16 -4.83
CA ALA A 228 -8.32 4.06 -3.72
C ALA A 228 -9.84 4.22 -3.59
N PHE A 229 -10.52 4.46 -4.70
CA PHE A 229 -11.99 4.56 -4.73
C PHE A 229 -12.67 3.25 -4.32
N GLY A 230 -12.18 2.12 -4.84
CA GLY A 230 -12.66 0.81 -4.44
C GLY A 230 -12.50 0.55 -2.93
N TYR A 231 -11.37 0.92 -2.35
CA TYR A 231 -11.12 0.78 -0.90
C TYR A 231 -11.96 1.74 -0.06
N PHE A 232 -12.23 2.94 -0.57
CA PHE A 232 -13.18 3.85 0.06
C PHE A 232 -14.60 3.26 0.11
N CYS A 233 -15.10 2.73 -1.00
CA CYS A 233 -16.40 2.06 -1.04
C CYS A 233 -16.43 0.84 -0.10
N LEU A 234 -15.38 0.03 -0.12
CA LEU A 234 -15.24 -1.14 0.74
C LEU A 234 -15.28 -0.74 2.22
N PHE A 235 -14.58 0.34 2.61
CA PHE A 235 -14.63 0.86 3.98
C PHE A 235 -16.08 1.12 4.42
N TRP A 236 -16.86 1.82 3.62
CA TRP A 236 -18.24 2.13 3.96
C TRP A 236 -19.14 0.91 4.04
N VAL A 237 -18.92 -0.09 3.18
CA VAL A 237 -19.63 -1.37 3.26
C VAL A 237 -19.32 -2.08 4.59
N LEU A 238 -18.04 -2.23 4.95
CA LEU A 238 -17.64 -2.90 6.18
C LEU A 238 -18.08 -2.11 7.42
N TRP A 239 -17.98 -0.79 7.37
CA TRP A 239 -18.45 0.10 8.43
C TRP A 239 -19.96 -0.01 8.65
N TYR A 240 -20.75 -0.02 7.57
CA TYR A 240 -22.18 -0.25 7.63
C TYR A 240 -22.53 -1.62 8.22
N VAL A 241 -21.89 -2.67 7.73
CA VAL A 241 -22.12 -4.04 8.23
C VAL A 241 -21.82 -4.14 9.72
N TYR A 242 -20.73 -3.52 10.17
CA TYR A 242 -20.36 -3.51 11.59
C TYR A 242 -21.38 -2.78 12.48
N TRP A 243 -21.81 -1.58 12.08
CA TRP A 243 -22.64 -0.72 12.91
C TRP A 243 -24.15 -0.95 12.77
N LYS A 244 -24.61 -1.45 11.62
CA LYS A 244 -26.03 -1.50 11.25
C LYS A 244 -26.59 -2.92 11.12
N THR A 245 -25.76 -3.94 11.32
CA THR A 245 -26.20 -5.34 11.25
C THR A 245 -25.64 -6.16 12.40
N ASP A 246 -26.25 -7.34 12.66
CA ASP A 246 -25.76 -8.29 13.67
C ASP A 246 -24.63 -9.19 13.16
N LYS A 247 -24.10 -8.91 11.95
CA LYS A 247 -23.08 -9.74 11.34
C LYS A 247 -21.72 -9.68 12.05
N LYS A 248 -21.48 -8.61 12.83
CA LYS A 248 -20.30 -8.50 13.71
C LYS A 248 -20.24 -9.61 14.77
N GLU A 249 -21.38 -10.22 15.12
CA GLU A 249 -21.45 -11.32 16.07
C GLU A 249 -21.11 -12.69 15.42
N GLN A 250 -21.05 -12.74 14.10
CA GLN A 250 -20.66 -13.94 13.37
C GLN A 250 -19.15 -13.94 13.15
N PRO A 251 -18.40 -14.85 13.80
CA PRO A 251 -16.93 -14.88 13.69
C PRO A 251 -16.46 -15.06 12.26
N TYR A 252 -15.47 -14.23 11.84
CA TYR A 252 -14.87 -14.14 10.51
C TYR A 252 -15.79 -13.65 9.40
N PHE A 253 -17.01 -13.15 9.70
CA PHE A 253 -17.91 -12.68 8.64
C PHE A 253 -17.38 -11.41 7.98
N ILE A 254 -17.01 -10.40 8.78
CA ILE A 254 -16.49 -9.12 8.25
C ILE A 254 -15.14 -9.35 7.57
N PHE A 255 -14.30 -10.20 8.14
CA PHE A 255 -13.02 -10.59 7.54
C PHE A 255 -13.20 -11.33 6.21
N GLY A 256 -14.16 -12.27 6.13
CA GLY A 256 -14.49 -12.97 4.88
C GLY A 256 -15.02 -12.00 3.83
N LEU A 257 -15.91 -11.08 4.20
CA LEU A 257 -16.43 -10.05 3.31
C LEU A 257 -15.31 -9.12 2.81
N PHE A 258 -14.42 -8.71 3.69
CA PHE A 258 -13.22 -7.95 3.34
C PHE A 258 -12.37 -8.69 2.30
N LEU A 259 -12.07 -9.97 2.53
CA LEU A 259 -11.26 -10.75 1.58
C LEU A 259 -11.92 -10.81 0.21
N VAL A 260 -13.21 -11.14 0.14
CA VAL A 260 -13.91 -11.21 -1.15
C VAL A 260 -13.86 -9.87 -1.86
N LEU A 261 -14.28 -8.80 -1.20
CA LEU A 261 -14.42 -7.49 -1.86
C LEU A 261 -13.07 -6.84 -2.18
N LEU A 262 -12.09 -6.88 -1.26
CA LEU A 262 -10.76 -6.30 -1.49
C LEU A 262 -10.08 -6.97 -2.69
N TRP A 263 -10.04 -8.31 -2.68
CA TRP A 263 -9.34 -9.04 -3.72
C TRP A 263 -10.10 -9.04 -5.05
N SER A 264 -11.44 -8.86 -5.04
CA SER A 264 -12.21 -8.60 -6.26
C SER A 264 -11.90 -7.23 -6.85
N ILE A 265 -11.76 -6.18 -6.02
CA ILE A 265 -11.33 -4.85 -6.47
C ILE A 265 -9.95 -4.95 -7.11
N ARG A 266 -8.99 -5.60 -6.43
CA ARG A 266 -7.63 -5.79 -6.96
C ARG A 266 -7.65 -6.58 -8.27
N PHE A 267 -8.39 -7.68 -8.33
CA PHE A 267 -8.53 -8.49 -9.54
C PHE A 267 -9.05 -7.66 -10.72
N ALA A 268 -10.06 -6.81 -10.48
CA ALA A 268 -10.64 -5.95 -11.52
C ALA A 268 -9.67 -4.85 -11.97
N VAL A 269 -8.99 -4.17 -11.05
CA VAL A 269 -8.04 -3.10 -11.40
C VAL A 269 -6.81 -3.65 -12.13
N GLU A 270 -6.42 -4.89 -11.88
CA GLU A 270 -5.28 -5.52 -12.54
C GLU A 270 -5.45 -5.63 -14.07
N PHE A 271 -6.67 -5.60 -14.60
CA PHE A 271 -6.91 -5.57 -16.05
C PHE A 271 -6.38 -4.29 -16.73
N VAL A 272 -6.42 -3.18 -16.01
CA VAL A 272 -6.00 -1.86 -16.49
C VAL A 272 -4.62 -1.44 -15.95
N LYS A 273 -4.05 -2.19 -15.04
CA LYS A 273 -2.74 -1.93 -14.45
C LYS A 273 -1.63 -2.39 -15.38
N GLU A 274 -0.52 -1.66 -15.38
CA GLU A 274 0.69 -2.09 -16.10
C GLU A 274 1.28 -3.34 -15.44
N SER A 275 1.71 -4.31 -16.27
CA SER A 275 2.31 -5.55 -15.78
C SER A 275 3.57 -5.26 -14.98
N GLN A 276 3.69 -5.89 -13.82
CA GLN A 276 4.88 -5.82 -12.98
C GLN A 276 5.74 -7.09 -13.08
N GLY A 277 5.42 -7.97 -14.05
CA GLY A 277 6.10 -9.24 -14.24
C GLY A 277 5.73 -10.32 -13.22
N GLY A 278 6.45 -11.42 -13.18
CA GLY A 278 6.23 -12.54 -12.29
C GLY A 278 5.56 -13.73 -12.98
N PHE A 279 4.48 -14.27 -12.43
CA PHE A 279 3.81 -15.49 -12.92
C PHE A 279 3.21 -15.37 -14.33
N GLU A 280 3.02 -14.15 -14.83
CA GLU A 280 2.48 -13.88 -16.16
C GLU A 280 3.27 -14.57 -17.28
N SER A 281 4.60 -14.57 -17.16
CA SER A 281 5.49 -15.21 -18.13
C SER A 281 5.42 -16.73 -18.13
N THR A 282 5.00 -17.34 -17.02
CA THR A 282 5.01 -18.80 -16.83
C THR A 282 3.62 -19.42 -16.96
N LEU A 283 2.61 -18.78 -16.39
CA LEU A 283 1.24 -19.33 -16.32
C LEU A 283 0.31 -18.75 -17.40
N GLY A 284 0.67 -17.61 -18.03
CA GLY A 284 -0.18 -16.94 -19.03
C GLY A 284 -1.58 -16.57 -18.50
N LEU A 285 -2.50 -16.23 -19.38
CA LEU A 285 -3.94 -15.95 -19.16
C LEU A 285 -4.28 -14.81 -18.18
N LEU A 286 -3.68 -14.79 -16.96
CA LEU A 286 -3.97 -13.82 -15.92
C LEU A 286 -2.66 -13.15 -15.44
N SER A 287 -2.77 -11.91 -14.98
CA SER A 287 -1.65 -11.22 -14.32
C SER A 287 -1.26 -11.87 -13.00
N THR A 288 -0.05 -11.62 -12.54
CA THR A 288 0.42 -12.09 -11.22
C THR A 288 -0.51 -11.65 -10.10
N GLY A 289 -1.00 -10.39 -10.14
CA GLY A 289 -1.95 -9.87 -9.16
C GLY A 289 -3.31 -10.57 -9.20
N GLN A 290 -3.77 -10.98 -10.37
CA GLN A 290 -5.00 -11.75 -10.52
C GLN A 290 -4.85 -13.18 -9.96
N TRP A 291 -3.75 -13.88 -10.30
CA TRP A 291 -3.47 -15.19 -9.74
C TRP A 291 -3.42 -15.19 -8.21
N LEU A 292 -2.75 -14.19 -7.64
CA LEU A 292 -2.67 -14.03 -6.18
C LEU A 292 -4.02 -13.66 -5.53
N SER A 293 -4.94 -13.06 -6.27
CA SER A 293 -6.25 -12.69 -5.72
C SER A 293 -7.20 -13.86 -5.54
N ILE A 294 -7.14 -14.87 -6.42
CA ILE A 294 -8.08 -15.99 -6.45
C ILE A 294 -8.11 -16.78 -5.11
N PRO A 295 -6.99 -17.20 -4.52
CA PRO A 295 -7.00 -17.93 -3.25
C PRO A 295 -7.69 -17.16 -2.10
N PHE A 296 -7.48 -15.85 -2.05
CA PHE A 296 -8.09 -15.01 -1.01
C PHE A 296 -9.60 -14.82 -1.22
N ILE A 297 -10.04 -14.70 -2.46
CA ILE A 297 -11.48 -14.66 -2.79
C ILE A 297 -12.15 -15.98 -2.36
N ILE A 298 -11.55 -17.11 -2.70
CA ILE A 298 -12.07 -18.44 -2.31
C ILE A 298 -12.12 -18.59 -0.78
N ALA A 299 -11.03 -18.22 -0.09
CA ALA A 299 -10.98 -18.21 1.37
C ALA A 299 -12.06 -17.31 1.98
N GLY A 300 -12.27 -16.14 1.41
CA GLY A 300 -13.31 -15.20 1.82
C GLY A 300 -14.71 -15.81 1.69
N PHE A 301 -15.04 -16.42 0.57
CA PHE A 301 -16.32 -17.12 0.39
C PHE A 301 -16.47 -18.28 1.37
N TYR A 302 -15.45 -19.08 1.59
CA TYR A 302 -15.49 -20.13 2.59
C TYR A 302 -15.83 -19.58 3.99
N LEU A 303 -15.23 -18.46 4.39
CA LEU A 303 -15.50 -17.82 5.69
C LEU A 303 -16.93 -17.26 5.80
N LEU A 304 -17.47 -16.72 4.70
CA LEU A 304 -18.84 -16.17 4.67
C LEU A 304 -19.90 -17.26 4.79
N PHE A 305 -19.72 -18.39 4.12
CA PHE A 305 -20.71 -19.45 4.01
C PHE A 305 -20.49 -20.62 4.97
N ARG A 306 -19.41 -20.63 5.75
CA ARG A 306 -19.17 -21.67 6.74
C ARG A 306 -20.33 -21.71 7.74
N LYS A 307 -20.89 -22.89 7.98
CA LYS A 307 -21.93 -23.11 8.99
C LYS A 307 -21.39 -22.71 10.37
N LYS A 308 -22.20 -21.99 11.17
CA LYS A 308 -21.90 -21.83 12.60
C LYS A 308 -21.74 -23.22 13.18
N VAL A 309 -20.55 -23.56 13.67
CA VAL A 309 -20.43 -24.71 14.55
C VAL A 309 -21.21 -24.35 15.80
N SER A 310 -22.42 -24.89 15.93
CA SER A 310 -23.19 -24.81 17.15
C SER A 310 -22.29 -25.39 18.25
N LYS A 311 -21.97 -24.59 19.25
CA LYS A 311 -21.40 -25.16 20.47
C LYS A 311 -22.50 -25.99 21.10
N LEU A 312 -22.40 -27.31 20.96
CA LEU A 312 -23.00 -28.22 21.90
C LEU A 312 -22.39 -28.01 23.27
#